data_4cb4b2f0ffb30d9a1aedd58514955870
#
_entry.id   4cb4b2f0ffb30d9a1aedd58514955870
#
_cell.length_a   1.000
_cell.length_b   1.000
_cell.length_c   1.000
_cell.angle_alpha   90.00
_cell.angle_beta   90.00
_cell.angle_gamma   90.00
#
_symmetry.space_group_name_H-M   'P 1'
#
loop_
_entity.id
_entity.type
_entity.pdbx_description
1 polymer ?
#
loop_
_entity_poly.entity_id
_entity_poly.type
_entity_poly.pdbx_seq_one_letter_code
_entity_poly.pdbx_strand_id
1 'polypeptide(L)'
;MIDLNTGEDITDDVLTDIGYTFLLVAHRIEEADDSNIDLINEIYDYSVEHGYKFYCLTSSPEEQIELWKDKTGAEYPFCQMDDITLKTMIRSNPGLMLIKNGTILNKWSDEDIPDEYVLTDKLENLPLGQQKVGNDVHTVGFVFLWFVIPLLLVLGVDVLVVRRRERRNTRKAAEAKKQKSEVQNIVPKVGEEQKEEEPVTDGSDD
;
A
#
# COMPACT_ATOMS: atom_id res chain seq x y z
N MET A 1 25.46 -18.98 4.14
CA MET A 1 26.55 -18.02 4.43
C MET A 1 27.69 -18.77 5.08
N ILE A 2 28.78 -18.96 4.37
CA ILE A 2 29.96 -19.65 4.92
C ILE A 2 30.98 -18.58 5.35
N ASP A 3 31.30 -18.51 6.61
CA ASP A 3 32.38 -17.64 7.13
C ASP A 3 33.72 -18.14 6.59
N LEU A 4 34.47 -17.27 5.90
CA LEU A 4 35.74 -17.64 5.29
C LEU A 4 36.88 -17.86 6.31
N ASN A 5 36.76 -17.31 7.51
CA ASN A 5 37.76 -17.48 8.56
C ASN A 5 37.61 -18.84 9.27
N THR A 6 36.35 -19.26 9.50
CA THR A 6 36.08 -20.51 10.26
C THR A 6 35.68 -21.68 9.36
N GLY A 7 35.17 -21.42 8.15
CA GLY A 7 34.60 -22.41 7.25
C GLY A 7 33.22 -22.92 7.66
N GLU A 8 32.59 -22.31 8.68
CA GLU A 8 31.31 -22.72 9.20
C GLU A 8 30.13 -22.00 8.50
N ASP A 9 28.99 -22.66 8.44
CA ASP A 9 27.75 -22.02 7.98
C ASP A 9 27.10 -21.25 9.14
N ILE A 10 27.17 -19.93 9.06
CA ILE A 10 26.64 -19.01 10.09
C ILE A 10 25.25 -18.44 9.72
N THR A 11 24.58 -19.01 8.72
CA THR A 11 23.29 -18.49 8.23
C THR A 11 22.24 -18.41 9.33
N ASP A 12 22.06 -19.51 10.07
CA ASP A 12 21.07 -19.57 11.14
C ASP A 12 21.43 -18.65 12.31
N ASP A 13 22.73 -18.56 12.66
CA ASP A 13 23.21 -17.68 13.73
C ASP A 13 22.98 -16.20 13.43
N VAL A 14 23.07 -15.81 12.15
CA VAL A 14 22.80 -14.44 11.73
C VAL A 14 21.29 -14.16 11.66
N LEU A 15 20.50 -15.10 11.15
CA LEU A 15 19.06 -14.92 11.00
C LEU A 15 18.29 -14.97 12.32
N THR A 16 18.77 -15.72 13.30
CA THR A 16 18.12 -15.84 14.62
C THR A 16 18.69 -14.88 15.67
N ASP A 17 19.71 -14.08 15.31
CA ASP A 17 20.30 -13.10 16.21
C ASP A 17 19.29 -12.01 16.58
N ILE A 18 19.06 -11.86 17.89
CA ILE A 18 18.19 -10.80 18.44
C ILE A 18 18.85 -9.41 18.41
N GLY A 19 20.18 -9.36 18.20
CA GLY A 19 20.95 -8.13 17.99
C GLY A 19 20.80 -7.58 16.58
N TYR A 20 21.53 -6.50 16.33
CA TYR A 20 21.63 -5.92 14.99
C TYR A 20 22.81 -6.53 14.24
N THR A 21 22.59 -6.80 12.96
CA THR A 21 23.65 -7.28 12.07
C THR A 21 23.62 -6.44 10.78
N PHE A 22 24.77 -5.85 10.46
CA PHE A 22 25.03 -5.24 9.17
C PHE A 22 25.51 -6.30 8.18
N LEU A 23 24.94 -6.31 6.98
CA LEU A 23 25.37 -7.15 5.88
C LEU A 23 25.77 -6.25 4.70
N LEU A 24 27.05 -6.14 4.44
CA LEU A 24 27.57 -5.54 3.22
C LEU A 24 27.50 -6.59 2.11
N VAL A 25 26.72 -6.34 1.08
CA VAL A 25 26.54 -7.26 -0.04
C VAL A 25 27.34 -6.77 -1.23
N ALA A 26 28.47 -7.42 -1.50
CA ALA A 26 29.31 -7.18 -2.67
C ALA A 26 29.34 -8.45 -3.51
N HIS A 27 28.31 -8.66 -4.36
CA HIS A 27 28.14 -9.92 -5.09
C HIS A 27 29.38 -10.30 -5.92
N ARG A 28 30.08 -9.32 -6.49
CA ARG A 28 31.40 -9.44 -7.10
C ARG A 28 32.27 -8.30 -6.62
N ILE A 29 33.21 -8.62 -5.76
CA ILE A 29 34.03 -7.61 -5.08
C ILE A 29 34.97 -6.90 -6.05
N GLU A 30 35.42 -7.59 -7.10
CA GLU A 30 36.24 -7.04 -8.17
C GLU A 30 35.53 -6.04 -9.07
N GLU A 31 34.20 -6.03 -9.04
CA GLU A 31 33.32 -5.10 -9.78
C GLU A 31 32.65 -4.09 -8.84
N ALA A 32 32.93 -4.15 -7.55
CA ALA A 32 32.28 -3.29 -6.56
C ALA A 32 32.78 -1.85 -6.65
N ASP A 33 31.87 -0.89 -6.51
CA ASP A 33 32.22 0.52 -6.39
C ASP A 33 32.86 0.80 -5.02
N ASP A 34 34.02 1.42 -5.00
CA ASP A 34 34.75 1.76 -3.79
C ASP A 34 34.68 3.25 -3.43
N SER A 35 33.83 4.02 -4.12
CA SER A 35 33.71 5.47 -3.92
C SER A 35 33.28 5.84 -2.51
N ASN A 36 32.48 5.00 -1.85
CA ASN A 36 31.95 5.21 -0.50
C ASN A 36 32.57 4.26 0.52
N ILE A 37 33.76 3.75 0.26
CA ILE A 37 34.38 2.75 1.13
C ILE A 37 34.68 3.28 2.53
N ASP A 38 35.05 4.57 2.63
CA ASP A 38 35.31 5.22 3.92
C ASP A 38 34.06 5.20 4.81
N LEU A 39 32.86 5.45 4.25
CA LEU A 39 31.60 5.36 4.99
C LEU A 39 31.31 3.92 5.44
N ILE A 40 31.64 2.94 4.60
CA ILE A 40 31.46 1.50 4.95
C ILE A 40 32.36 1.13 6.11
N ASN A 41 33.63 1.58 6.10
CA ASN A 41 34.56 1.32 7.19
C ASN A 41 34.13 2.03 8.48
N GLU A 42 33.63 3.27 8.42
CA GLU A 42 33.03 3.98 9.56
C GLU A 42 31.83 3.23 10.15
N ILE A 43 30.96 2.64 9.34
CA ILE A 43 29.85 1.82 9.82
C ILE A 43 30.35 0.53 10.46
N TYR A 44 31.43 -0.05 9.93
CA TYR A 44 32.06 -1.19 10.58
C TYR A 44 32.62 -0.82 11.96
N ASP A 45 33.34 0.28 12.08
CA ASP A 45 33.87 0.78 13.36
C ASP A 45 32.73 1.06 14.35
N TYR A 46 31.66 1.72 13.91
CA TYR A 46 30.45 1.93 14.69
C TYR A 46 29.83 0.60 15.16
N SER A 47 29.81 -0.40 14.29
CA SER A 47 29.26 -1.72 14.67
C SER A 47 30.11 -2.40 15.76
N VAL A 48 31.43 -2.30 15.68
CA VAL A 48 32.38 -2.82 16.67
C VAL A 48 32.21 -2.10 18.01
N GLU A 49 32.12 -0.76 17.98
CA GLU A 49 31.96 0.06 19.20
C GLU A 49 30.66 -0.29 19.96
N HIS A 50 29.57 -0.57 19.24
CA HIS A 50 28.27 -0.86 19.84
C HIS A 50 28.00 -2.36 20.04
N GLY A 51 28.93 -3.22 19.63
CA GLY A 51 28.79 -4.69 19.76
C GLY A 51 27.78 -5.29 18.78
N TYR A 52 27.57 -4.65 17.64
CA TYR A 52 26.76 -5.19 16.55
C TYR A 52 27.61 -6.08 15.65
N LYS A 53 26.98 -7.04 14.97
CA LYS A 53 27.66 -7.88 14.00
C LYS A 53 27.74 -7.16 12.64
N PHE A 54 28.85 -7.43 11.93
CA PHE A 54 29.05 -6.95 10.58
C PHE A 54 29.68 -8.06 9.73
N TYR A 55 29.17 -8.32 8.54
CA TYR A 55 29.71 -9.29 7.59
C TYR A 55 29.65 -8.76 6.17
N CYS A 56 30.69 -9.01 5.39
CA CYS A 56 30.68 -8.79 3.96
C CYS A 56 30.35 -10.10 3.22
N LEU A 57 29.28 -10.09 2.45
CA LEU A 57 28.81 -11.23 1.66
C LEU A 57 29.27 -11.11 0.22
N THR A 58 30.00 -12.09 -0.28
CA THR A 58 30.49 -12.09 -1.66
C THR A 58 30.48 -13.48 -2.27
N SER A 59 30.47 -13.53 -3.62
CA SER A 59 30.70 -14.76 -4.39
C SER A 59 32.12 -14.84 -4.97
N SER A 60 32.93 -13.79 -4.74
CA SER A 60 34.28 -13.69 -5.29
C SER A 60 35.26 -14.65 -4.63
N PRO A 61 36.29 -15.09 -5.33
CA PRO A 61 37.33 -15.94 -4.78
C PRO A 61 38.20 -15.17 -3.77
N GLU A 62 38.88 -15.90 -2.90
CA GLU A 62 39.73 -15.35 -1.82
C GLU A 62 40.80 -14.39 -2.32
N GLU A 63 41.37 -14.64 -3.49
CA GLU A 63 42.37 -13.75 -4.12
C GLU A 63 41.82 -12.33 -4.36
N GLN A 64 40.56 -12.21 -4.79
CA GLN A 64 39.91 -10.91 -5.02
C GLN A 64 39.57 -10.23 -3.69
N ILE A 65 39.23 -10.99 -2.67
CA ILE A 65 38.96 -10.48 -1.33
C ILE A 65 40.23 -9.88 -0.72
N GLU A 66 41.37 -10.55 -0.87
CA GLU A 66 42.65 -10.01 -0.38
C GLU A 66 43.04 -8.72 -1.10
N LEU A 67 42.88 -8.67 -2.42
CA LEU A 67 43.10 -7.43 -3.20
C LEU A 67 42.17 -6.30 -2.74
N TRP A 68 40.94 -6.62 -2.39
CA TRP A 68 39.99 -5.64 -1.86
C TRP A 68 40.43 -5.12 -0.50
N LYS A 69 40.83 -5.99 0.43
CA LYS A 69 41.34 -5.61 1.75
C LYS A 69 42.55 -4.68 1.63
N ASP A 70 43.50 -5.04 0.76
CA ASP A 70 44.71 -4.25 0.54
C ASP A 70 44.39 -2.85 -0.05
N LYS A 71 43.38 -2.77 -0.92
CA LYS A 71 42.96 -1.53 -1.56
C LYS A 71 42.16 -0.61 -0.63
N THR A 72 41.28 -1.19 0.18
CA THR A 72 40.21 -0.46 0.92
C THR A 72 40.46 -0.37 2.42
N GLY A 73 41.44 -1.14 2.95
CA GLY A 73 41.64 -1.24 4.39
C GLY A 73 40.52 -1.98 5.14
N ALA A 74 39.72 -2.81 4.43
CA ALA A 74 38.60 -3.52 5.02
C ALA A 74 39.06 -4.54 6.07
N GLU A 75 38.60 -4.41 7.31
CA GLU A 75 38.90 -5.28 8.46
C GLU A 75 37.72 -6.20 8.82
N TYR A 76 36.56 -6.00 8.23
CA TYR A 76 35.35 -6.79 8.49
C TYR A 76 35.45 -8.22 7.98
N PRO A 77 34.76 -9.19 8.65
CA PRO A 77 34.74 -10.58 8.21
C PRO A 77 33.98 -10.78 6.91
N PHE A 78 34.53 -11.68 6.06
CA PHE A 78 33.95 -12.04 4.78
C PHE A 78 33.28 -13.40 4.83
N CYS A 79 32.11 -13.50 4.17
CA CYS A 79 31.34 -14.73 4.03
C CYS A 79 31.10 -15.04 2.56
N GLN A 80 31.33 -16.30 2.20
CA GLN A 80 31.02 -16.82 0.86
C GLN A 80 29.52 -17.10 0.73
N MET A 81 28.95 -16.64 -0.37
CA MET A 81 27.56 -16.88 -0.71
C MET A 81 27.36 -16.97 -2.22
N ASP A 82 26.25 -17.58 -2.65
CA ASP A 82 25.89 -17.72 -4.06
C ASP A 82 25.58 -16.36 -4.72
N ASP A 83 26.16 -16.13 -5.90
CA ASP A 83 26.02 -14.89 -6.68
C ASP A 83 24.57 -14.55 -7.01
N ILE A 84 23.75 -15.54 -7.38
CA ILE A 84 22.34 -15.34 -7.73
C ILE A 84 21.57 -14.86 -6.49
N THR A 85 21.83 -15.49 -5.35
CA THR A 85 21.20 -15.10 -4.09
C THR A 85 21.57 -13.68 -3.70
N LEU A 86 22.86 -13.32 -3.76
CA LEU A 86 23.33 -11.96 -3.45
C LEU A 86 22.67 -10.90 -4.34
N LYS A 87 22.56 -11.14 -5.63
CA LYS A 87 21.85 -10.23 -6.57
C LYS A 87 20.35 -10.10 -6.32
N THR A 88 19.74 -11.09 -5.66
CA THR A 88 18.34 -10.97 -5.24
C THR A 88 18.18 -10.17 -3.96
N MET A 89 19.21 -10.18 -3.09
CA MET A 89 19.20 -9.43 -1.84
C MET A 89 19.27 -7.92 -2.08
N ILE A 90 20.22 -7.48 -2.90
CA ILE A 90 20.41 -6.08 -3.28
C ILE A 90 20.96 -5.96 -4.69
N ARG A 91 20.62 -4.88 -5.40
CA ARG A 91 21.05 -4.69 -6.80
C ARG A 91 22.35 -3.92 -6.94
N SER A 92 22.64 -3.01 -6.03
CA SER A 92 23.90 -2.27 -6.01
C SER A 92 25.07 -3.18 -5.64
N ASN A 93 26.25 -2.83 -6.08
CA ASN A 93 27.49 -3.55 -5.80
C ASN A 93 28.62 -2.57 -5.45
N PRO A 94 28.82 -2.29 -4.13
CA PRO A 94 28.20 -2.94 -2.99
C PRO A 94 26.82 -2.36 -2.65
N GLY A 95 26.16 -2.96 -1.68
CA GLY A 95 24.98 -2.42 -1.01
C GLY A 95 24.97 -2.87 0.44
N LEU A 96 24.34 -2.09 1.31
CA LEU A 96 24.31 -2.36 2.75
C LEU A 96 22.90 -2.74 3.21
N MET A 97 22.81 -3.72 4.10
CA MET A 97 21.55 -4.13 4.74
C MET A 97 21.72 -4.12 6.25
N LEU A 98 20.66 -3.71 6.95
CA LEU A 98 20.55 -3.87 8.41
C LEU A 98 19.45 -4.87 8.70
N ILE A 99 19.80 -5.92 9.45
CA ILE A 99 18.85 -6.96 9.85
C ILE A 99 18.82 -7.11 11.38
N LYS A 100 17.70 -7.60 11.90
CA LYS A 100 17.52 -7.98 13.29
C LYS A 100 16.53 -9.12 13.39
N ASN A 101 16.91 -10.22 14.03
CA ASN A 101 16.05 -11.40 14.20
C ASN A 101 15.38 -11.82 12.87
N GLY A 102 16.19 -12.00 11.82
CA GLY A 102 15.72 -12.39 10.48
C GLY A 102 14.88 -11.34 9.73
N THR A 103 14.65 -10.18 10.33
CA THR A 103 13.86 -9.11 9.72
C THR A 103 14.78 -8.03 9.14
N ILE A 104 14.56 -7.68 7.88
CA ILE A 104 15.28 -6.59 7.24
C ILE A 104 14.67 -5.26 7.72
N LEU A 105 15.48 -4.45 8.40
CA LEU A 105 15.07 -3.14 8.89
C LEU A 105 15.29 -2.06 7.83
N ASN A 106 16.45 -2.08 7.18
CA ASN A 106 16.82 -1.13 6.13
C ASN A 106 17.69 -1.79 5.06
N LYS A 107 17.67 -1.19 3.86
CA LYS A 107 18.57 -1.48 2.74
C LYS A 107 19.00 -0.16 2.11
N TRP A 108 20.27 -0.06 1.80
CA TRP A 108 20.87 1.11 1.15
C TRP A 108 21.68 0.67 -0.06
N SER A 109 21.53 1.39 -1.16
CA SER A 109 22.48 1.30 -2.26
C SER A 109 23.81 1.94 -1.84
N ASP A 110 24.85 1.75 -2.61
CA ASP A 110 26.15 2.38 -2.42
C ASP A 110 26.07 3.92 -2.37
N GLU A 111 25.15 4.52 -3.13
CA GLU A 111 24.93 5.98 -3.14
C GLU A 111 24.16 6.50 -1.91
N ASP A 112 23.42 5.63 -1.22
CA ASP A 112 22.52 5.98 -0.09
C ASP A 112 23.04 5.52 1.28
N ILE A 113 24.31 5.06 1.37
CA ILE A 113 24.91 4.58 2.61
C ILE A 113 24.86 5.69 3.66
N PRO A 114 24.37 5.41 4.89
CA PRO A 114 24.27 6.42 5.93
C PRO A 114 25.66 6.88 6.38
N ASP A 115 25.81 8.17 6.60
CA ASP A 115 27.02 8.80 7.11
C ASP A 115 27.05 8.81 8.66
N GLU A 116 28.17 9.25 9.23
CA GLU A 116 28.39 9.36 10.68
C GLU A 116 27.35 10.25 11.39
N TYR A 117 26.81 11.27 10.68
CA TYR A 117 25.82 12.19 11.26
C TYR A 117 24.48 11.52 11.54
N VAL A 118 24.22 10.38 10.91
CA VAL A 118 23.01 9.58 11.13
C VAL A 118 23.23 8.53 12.22
N LEU A 119 24.48 8.10 12.45
CA LEU A 119 24.87 7.06 13.42
C LEU A 119 25.35 7.67 14.76
N THR A 120 24.59 8.61 15.29
CA THR A 120 24.98 9.41 16.47
C THR A 120 24.72 8.75 17.82
N ASP A 121 23.98 7.65 17.87
CA ASP A 121 23.60 6.91 19.09
C ASP A 121 23.42 5.43 18.74
N LYS A 122 23.06 4.59 19.72
CA LYS A 122 22.74 3.19 19.52
C LYS A 122 21.56 3.02 18.56
N LEU A 123 21.58 1.98 17.74
CA LEU A 123 20.52 1.67 16.77
C LEU A 123 19.12 1.56 17.39
N GLU A 124 19.02 1.15 18.66
CA GLU A 124 17.76 1.10 19.40
C GLU A 124 17.07 2.46 19.52
N ASN A 125 17.86 3.53 19.57
CA ASN A 125 17.42 4.91 19.73
C ASN A 125 17.22 5.63 18.38
N LEU A 126 17.79 5.07 17.31
CA LEU A 126 17.78 5.67 15.99
C LEU A 126 16.61 5.15 15.13
N PRO A 127 16.05 5.99 14.26
CA PRO A 127 15.01 5.55 13.31
C PRO A 127 15.47 4.41 12.39
N LEU A 128 16.79 4.30 12.15
CA LEU A 128 17.39 3.24 11.32
C LEU A 128 17.27 1.85 11.95
N GLY A 129 17.35 1.75 13.27
CA GLY A 129 17.24 0.50 14.02
C GLY A 129 15.81 0.09 14.30
N GLN A 130 14.83 0.93 13.97
CA GLN A 130 13.43 0.62 14.19
C GLN A 130 12.79 0.04 12.92
N GLN A 131 12.01 -1.02 13.09
CA GLN A 131 11.21 -1.53 12.00
C GLN A 131 10.26 -0.42 11.53
N LYS A 132 10.33 -0.04 10.26
CA LYS A 132 9.33 0.84 9.65
C LYS A 132 8.01 0.07 9.59
N VAL A 133 7.26 0.10 10.68
CA VAL A 133 5.85 -0.30 10.66
C VAL A 133 5.18 0.73 9.75
N GLY A 134 5.00 0.37 8.50
CA GLY A 134 4.29 1.21 7.54
C GLY A 134 2.95 1.60 8.17
N ASN A 135 2.73 2.89 8.38
CA ASN A 135 1.44 3.40 8.84
C ASN A 135 0.43 3.32 7.68
N ASP A 136 0.34 2.10 7.10
CA ASP A 136 -0.52 1.81 5.95
C ASP A 136 -2.01 1.96 6.27
N VAL A 137 -2.35 2.04 7.57
CA VAL A 137 -3.73 2.26 8.03
C VAL A 137 -4.32 3.53 7.43
N HIS A 138 -3.55 4.63 7.34
CA HIS A 138 -4.00 5.86 6.69
C HIS A 138 -4.12 5.69 5.17
N THR A 139 -3.18 5.00 4.55
CA THR A 139 -3.19 4.76 3.10
C THR A 139 -4.32 3.80 2.72
N VAL A 140 -4.51 2.72 3.47
CA VAL A 140 -5.63 1.77 3.30
C VAL A 140 -6.96 2.48 3.52
N GLY A 141 -7.09 3.30 4.57
CA GLY A 141 -8.29 4.10 4.85
C GLY A 141 -8.61 5.08 3.72
N PHE A 142 -7.59 5.75 3.16
CA PHE A 142 -7.76 6.69 2.06
C PHE A 142 -8.18 6.00 0.76
N VAL A 143 -7.57 4.86 0.42
CA VAL A 143 -7.95 4.03 -0.74
C VAL A 143 -9.38 3.51 -0.58
N PHE A 144 -9.76 3.03 0.62
CA PHE A 144 -11.10 2.57 0.91
C PHE A 144 -12.14 3.68 0.75
N LEU A 145 -11.83 4.88 1.26
CA LEU A 145 -12.69 6.06 1.14
C LEU A 145 -12.88 6.46 -0.34
N TRP A 146 -11.84 6.35 -1.16
CA TRP A 146 -11.87 6.68 -2.59
C TRP A 146 -12.80 5.75 -3.38
N PHE A 147 -12.95 4.48 -2.95
CA PHE A 147 -13.89 3.53 -3.54
C PHE A 147 -15.30 3.67 -2.97
N VAL A 148 -15.43 3.89 -1.68
CA VAL A 148 -16.73 3.93 -0.98
C VAL A 148 -17.53 5.19 -1.33
N ILE A 149 -16.88 6.35 -1.47
CA ILE A 149 -17.57 7.62 -1.78
C ILE A 149 -18.32 7.55 -3.12
N PRO A 150 -17.73 7.17 -4.27
CA PRO A 150 -18.46 7.09 -5.52
C PRO A 150 -19.58 6.02 -5.49
N LEU A 151 -19.36 4.92 -4.79
CA LEU A 151 -20.40 3.90 -4.62
C LEU A 151 -21.61 4.44 -3.86
N LEU A 152 -21.41 5.18 -2.76
CA LEU A 152 -22.48 5.81 -2.00
C LEU A 152 -23.20 6.90 -2.80
N LEU A 153 -22.46 7.65 -3.66
CA LEU A 153 -23.07 8.62 -4.54
C LEU A 153 -24.00 7.96 -5.57
N VAL A 154 -23.58 6.86 -6.19
CA VAL A 154 -24.41 6.10 -7.14
C VAL A 154 -25.66 5.57 -6.46
N LEU A 155 -25.53 4.96 -5.29
CA LEU A 155 -26.66 4.46 -4.49
C LEU A 155 -27.60 5.60 -4.07
N GLY A 156 -27.04 6.74 -3.66
CA GLY A 156 -27.83 7.93 -3.27
C GLY A 156 -28.62 8.51 -4.44
N VAL A 157 -28.01 8.59 -5.62
CA VAL A 157 -28.70 9.04 -6.84
C VAL A 157 -29.84 8.08 -7.22
N ASP A 158 -29.60 6.77 -7.13
CA ASP A 158 -30.61 5.76 -7.45
C ASP A 158 -31.84 5.88 -6.53
N VAL A 159 -31.62 6.01 -5.22
CA VAL A 159 -32.67 6.24 -4.23
C VAL A 159 -33.45 7.52 -4.51
N LEU A 160 -32.76 8.60 -4.88
CA LEU A 160 -33.41 9.88 -5.21
C LEU A 160 -34.24 9.79 -6.49
N VAL A 161 -33.75 9.08 -7.52
CA VAL A 161 -34.49 8.87 -8.78
C VAL A 161 -35.73 8.02 -8.53
N VAL A 162 -35.63 6.94 -7.77
CA VAL A 162 -36.78 6.10 -7.41
C VAL A 162 -37.84 6.90 -6.63
N ARG A 163 -37.43 7.64 -5.61
CA ARG A 163 -38.36 8.51 -4.83
C ARG A 163 -39.02 9.59 -5.69
N ARG A 164 -38.29 10.18 -6.65
CA ARG A 164 -38.86 11.17 -7.58
C ARG A 164 -39.88 10.50 -8.53
N ARG A 165 -39.61 9.30 -8.99
CA ARG A 165 -40.50 8.52 -9.84
C ARG A 165 -41.80 8.15 -9.11
N GLU A 166 -41.73 7.71 -7.87
CA GLU A 166 -42.88 7.41 -7.02
C GLU A 166 -43.75 8.64 -6.79
N ARG A 167 -43.15 9.79 -6.44
CA ARG A 167 -43.88 11.07 -6.27
C ARG A 167 -44.57 11.55 -7.53
N ARG A 168 -43.96 11.29 -8.72
CA ARG A 168 -44.61 11.62 -10.00
C ARG A 168 -45.78 10.70 -10.30
N ASN A 169 -45.68 9.42 -10.00
CA ASN A 169 -46.72 8.43 -10.21
C ASN A 169 -47.91 8.66 -9.27
N THR A 170 -47.66 8.99 -8.00
CA THR A 170 -48.73 9.32 -7.03
C THR A 170 -49.48 10.61 -7.43
N ARG A 171 -48.79 11.65 -7.95
CA ARG A 171 -49.43 12.87 -8.46
C ARG A 171 -50.33 12.58 -9.67
N LYS A 172 -49.81 11.83 -10.69
CA LYS A 172 -50.59 11.42 -11.85
C LYS A 172 -51.82 10.59 -11.48
N ALA A 173 -51.68 9.69 -10.49
CA ALA A 173 -52.80 8.88 -10.00
C ALA A 173 -53.85 9.75 -9.26
N ALA A 174 -53.45 10.78 -8.52
CA ALA A 174 -54.33 11.73 -7.87
C ALA A 174 -55.08 12.61 -8.88
N GLU A 175 -54.41 13.11 -9.89
CA GLU A 175 -55.01 13.89 -10.99
C GLU A 175 -56.00 13.05 -11.79
N ALA A 176 -55.69 11.80 -12.12
CA ALA A 176 -56.61 10.89 -12.81
C ALA A 176 -57.86 10.55 -11.97
N LYS A 177 -57.73 10.43 -10.65
CA LYS A 177 -58.87 10.23 -9.74
C LYS A 177 -59.76 11.47 -9.71
N LYS A 178 -59.17 12.68 -9.66
CA LYS A 178 -59.91 13.95 -9.66
C LYS A 178 -60.69 14.15 -10.96
N GLN A 179 -60.08 13.85 -12.08
CA GLN A 179 -60.71 13.93 -13.40
C GLN A 179 -61.88 12.94 -13.55
N LYS A 180 -61.72 11.69 -13.03
CA LYS A 180 -62.84 10.70 -13.00
C LYS A 180 -64.00 11.15 -12.10
N SER A 181 -63.76 11.78 -10.98
CA SER A 181 -64.80 12.29 -10.10
C SER A 181 -65.52 13.51 -10.70
N GLU A 182 -64.85 14.36 -11.42
CA GLU A 182 -65.48 15.48 -12.19
C GLU A 182 -66.36 14.99 -13.29
N VAL A 183 -65.92 14.03 -14.09
CA VAL A 183 -66.73 13.43 -15.16
C VAL A 183 -67.98 12.72 -14.61
N GLN A 184 -67.85 12.06 -13.48
CA GLN A 184 -68.97 11.36 -12.84
C GLN A 184 -70.01 12.30 -12.24
N ASN A 185 -69.64 13.55 -11.86
CA ASN A 185 -70.57 14.55 -11.37
C ASN A 185 -71.24 15.35 -12.49
N ILE A 186 -70.75 15.28 -13.74
CA ILE A 186 -71.34 15.96 -14.90
C ILE A 186 -72.41 15.07 -15.58
N VAL A 187 -72.25 13.78 -15.59
CA VAL A 187 -73.17 12.80 -16.23
C VAL A 187 -74.61 12.84 -15.65
N PRO A 188 -74.87 12.98 -14.33
CA PRO A 188 -76.24 13.05 -13.81
C PRO A 188 -76.97 14.37 -14.20
N LYS A 189 -76.31 15.49 -14.40
CA LYS A 189 -76.96 16.77 -14.78
C LYS A 189 -77.45 16.82 -16.19
N VAL A 190 -76.84 16.10 -17.14
CA VAL A 190 -77.25 16.04 -18.55
C VAL A 190 -78.47 15.13 -18.71
N GLY A 191 -78.64 14.14 -17.81
CA GLY A 191 -79.80 13.24 -17.82
C GLY A 191 -81.10 13.81 -17.23
N GLU A 192 -81.05 14.90 -16.42
CA GLU A 192 -82.19 15.59 -15.84
C GLU A 192 -82.76 16.68 -16.78
N GLU A 193 -81.99 17.35 -17.62
CA GLU A 193 -82.43 18.38 -18.58
C GLU A 193 -83.15 17.81 -19.81
N GLN A 194 -83.09 16.51 -20.10
CA GLN A 194 -83.80 15.92 -21.25
C GLN A 194 -85.18 15.31 -20.91
N LYS A 195 -85.67 15.43 -19.66
CA LYS A 195 -86.94 14.88 -19.25
C LYS A 195 -88.07 15.93 -19.12
N GLU A 196 -87.85 17.20 -19.44
CA GLU A 196 -88.85 18.28 -19.28
C GLU A 196 -89.44 18.79 -20.61
N GLU A 197 -89.20 18.17 -21.77
CA GLU A 197 -89.85 18.54 -22.98
C GLU A 197 -90.53 17.35 -23.63
N GLU A 198 -91.72 16.98 -23.16
CA GLU A 198 -92.78 16.35 -23.96
C GLU A 198 -94.03 17.23 -23.93
N PRO A 199 -94.49 17.71 -25.02
CA PRO A 199 -95.71 18.52 -25.07
C PRO A 199 -96.98 17.65 -24.97
N VAL A 200 -97.87 18.07 -24.13
CA VAL A 200 -99.26 17.65 -24.06
C VAL A 200 -99.96 18.04 -25.40
N THR A 201 -100.38 17.07 -26.16
CA THR A 201 -101.42 17.28 -27.23
C THR A 201 -102.71 16.71 -26.74
N ASP A 202 -103.58 17.69 -26.56
CA ASP A 202 -105.03 17.58 -26.42
C ASP A 202 -105.61 17.09 -27.75
N GLY A 203 -106.62 16.28 -27.68
CA GLY A 203 -107.35 15.76 -28.87
C GLY A 203 -108.68 15.20 -28.50
N SER A 204 -109.61 16.09 -28.50
CA SER A 204 -111.02 15.79 -28.43
C SER A 204 -111.57 15.31 -29.79
N ASP A 205 -112.59 14.58 -29.65
CA ASP A 205 -113.79 14.43 -30.56
C ASP A 205 -113.84 13.29 -31.55
N ASP A 206 -114.79 12.58 -31.37
CA ASP A 206 -115.86 11.78 -32.01
C ASP A 206 -115.74 10.27 -32.02
#